data_93d9a3ffba53965fcac6fc36f79ce01c
#
_entry.id   93d9a3ffba53965fcac6fc36f79ce01c
#
_cell.length_a   1.000
_cell.length_b   1.000
_cell.length_c   1.000
_cell.angle_alpha   90.00
_cell.angle_beta   90.00
_cell.angle_gamma   90.00
#
_symmetry.space_group_name_H-M   'P 1'
#
loop_
_entity.id
_entity.type
_entity.pdbx_description
1 polymer ?
#
loop_
_entity_poly.entity_id
_entity_poly.type
_entity_poly.pdbx_seq_one_letter_code
_entity_poly.pdbx_strand_id
1 'polypeptide(L)'
;LADLRKSDRSRWVAPGAIPNMAGHVLAVRGPLSPDQLGMTLMHEHLFVDLRKTHLPHAINVELEGRTEPILTTEDFPATELAVYEAKVQLGNLHIAREMGPIADNYVLADEDVAAKEILEFKNLGGSTVVEVTSIGLKRAPESMRRVSERTGLNIVMGTGYYHSVYHPEDMDDRTVEELTNEIVADIVTGVGDTG
;
A
#
# COMPACT_ATOMS: atom_id res chain seq x y z
N LEU A 1 13.43 -4.74 8.52
CA LEU A 1 12.28 -4.58 9.45
C LEU A 1 12.43 -3.37 10.39
N ALA A 2 13.63 -2.81 10.56
CA ALA A 2 13.86 -1.69 11.49
C ALA A 2 13.46 -0.30 10.94
N ASP A 3 13.23 -0.15 9.65
CA ASP A 3 13.06 1.17 8.99
C ASP A 3 11.58 1.61 8.82
N LEU A 4 10.63 0.76 9.18
CA LEU A 4 9.19 1.09 9.12
C LEU A 4 8.62 1.63 10.45
N ARG A 5 9.47 1.79 11.47
CA ARG A 5 9.04 1.94 12.87
C ARG A 5 8.97 3.38 13.39
N LYS A 6 9.33 4.38 12.60
CA LYS A 6 9.21 5.79 13.00
C LYS A 6 8.68 6.61 11.83
N SER A 7 7.55 7.27 12.05
CA SER A 7 7.09 8.31 11.14
C SER A 7 8.17 9.38 10.99
N ASP A 8 8.53 9.72 9.77
CA ASP A 8 9.46 10.83 9.51
C ASP A 8 8.77 12.17 9.80
N ARG A 9 8.92 12.65 11.02
CA ARG A 9 8.36 13.94 11.47
C ARG A 9 9.03 15.15 10.80
N SER A 10 10.13 14.97 10.06
CA SER A 10 10.83 16.05 9.36
C SER A 10 10.03 16.63 8.19
N ARG A 11 8.99 15.91 7.75
CA ARG A 11 8.15 16.25 6.59
C ARG A 11 6.87 17.02 6.93
N TRP A 12 6.69 17.43 8.17
CA TRP A 12 5.50 18.20 8.55
C TRP A 12 5.46 19.55 7.85
N VAL A 13 4.39 19.75 7.09
CA VAL A 13 4.16 21.01 6.40
C VAL A 13 3.63 22.00 7.41
N ALA A 14 4.36 23.10 7.63
CA ALA A 14 3.88 24.18 8.50
C ALA A 14 2.58 24.79 7.92
N PRO A 15 1.59 25.13 8.78
CA PRO A 15 0.43 25.88 8.33
C PRO A 15 0.88 27.15 7.59
N GLY A 16 0.47 27.32 6.34
CA GLY A 16 0.90 28.42 5.47
C GLY A 16 2.00 28.07 4.45
N ALA A 17 2.65 26.90 4.57
CA ALA A 17 3.58 26.37 3.56
C ALA A 17 2.93 25.36 2.62
N ILE A 18 1.61 25.15 2.73
CA ILE A 18 0.86 24.19 1.89
C ILE A 18 0.76 24.74 0.48
N PRO A 19 1.28 24.04 -0.55
CA PRO A 19 1.11 24.45 -1.94
C PRO A 19 -0.37 24.59 -2.28
N ASN A 20 -0.71 25.58 -3.11
CA ASN A 20 -2.08 25.70 -3.60
C ASN A 20 -2.38 24.63 -4.63
N MET A 21 -2.91 23.51 -4.18
CA MET A 21 -3.34 22.38 -5.01
C MET A 21 -4.82 22.47 -5.42
N ALA A 22 -5.49 23.60 -5.18
CA ALA A 22 -6.89 23.77 -5.54
C ALA A 22 -7.12 23.49 -7.03
N GLY A 23 -8.03 22.55 -7.32
CA GLY A 23 -8.35 22.13 -8.68
C GLY A 23 -7.33 21.20 -9.35
N HIS A 24 -6.35 20.68 -8.61
CA HIS A 24 -5.37 19.71 -9.12
C HIS A 24 -5.38 18.41 -8.31
N VAL A 25 -4.92 17.36 -8.95
CA VAL A 25 -4.66 16.04 -8.32
C VAL A 25 -3.17 15.80 -8.34
N LEU A 26 -2.59 15.44 -7.21
CA LEU A 26 -1.17 15.09 -7.14
C LEU A 26 -0.97 13.63 -7.56
N ALA A 27 -0.29 13.43 -8.67
CA ALA A 27 0.17 12.12 -9.14
C ALA A 27 1.67 11.93 -8.82
N VAL A 28 2.17 10.71 -8.89
CA VAL A 28 3.60 10.39 -8.60
C VAL A 28 4.61 11.08 -9.53
N ARG A 29 4.16 11.72 -10.58
CA ARG A 29 4.99 12.52 -11.51
C ARG A 29 4.71 14.02 -11.45
N GLY A 30 3.93 14.45 -10.48
CA GLY A 30 3.55 15.85 -10.28
C GLY A 30 2.05 16.11 -10.44
N PRO A 31 1.63 17.36 -10.28
CA PRO A 31 0.23 17.75 -10.30
C PRO A 31 -0.40 17.61 -11.70
N LEU A 32 -1.66 17.17 -11.72
CA LEU A 32 -2.50 17.02 -12.90
C LEU A 32 -3.73 17.90 -12.77
N SER A 33 -4.16 18.51 -13.89
CA SER A 33 -5.49 19.08 -13.98
C SER A 33 -6.55 17.98 -14.19
N PRO A 34 -7.83 18.21 -13.80
CA PRO A 34 -8.87 17.18 -13.90
C PRO A 34 -9.10 16.64 -15.31
N ASP A 35 -8.90 17.46 -16.34
CA ASP A 35 -9.01 17.07 -17.74
C ASP A 35 -7.92 16.10 -18.22
N GLN A 36 -6.82 15.99 -17.49
CA GLN A 36 -5.73 15.05 -17.76
C GLN A 36 -5.96 13.65 -17.18
N LEU A 37 -6.95 13.48 -16.31
CA LEU A 37 -7.19 12.20 -15.63
C LEU A 37 -7.71 11.11 -16.59
N GLY A 38 -8.60 11.46 -17.52
CA GLY A 38 -9.18 10.52 -18.45
C GLY A 38 -9.91 9.35 -17.79
N MET A 39 -9.92 8.18 -18.43
CA MET A 39 -10.49 6.97 -17.86
C MET A 39 -9.66 6.51 -16.66
N THR A 40 -10.29 6.36 -15.51
CA THR A 40 -9.62 6.18 -14.22
C THR A 40 -10.12 4.92 -13.51
N LEU A 41 -9.18 4.06 -13.08
CA LEU A 41 -9.42 3.03 -12.06
C LEU A 41 -9.27 3.67 -10.68
N MET A 42 -10.33 3.60 -9.87
CA MET A 42 -10.43 4.39 -8.63
C MET A 42 -9.95 3.67 -7.37
N HIS A 43 -9.62 2.38 -7.44
CA HIS A 43 -9.23 1.60 -6.27
C HIS A 43 -8.41 0.39 -6.69
N GLU A 44 -7.09 0.56 -6.78
CA GLU A 44 -6.17 -0.49 -7.20
C GLU A 44 -5.01 -0.65 -6.22
N HIS A 45 -4.35 -1.82 -6.28
CA HIS A 45 -3.11 -2.11 -5.59
C HIS A 45 -2.08 -2.63 -6.58
N LEU A 46 -1.05 -1.85 -6.85
CA LEU A 46 0.11 -2.27 -7.64
C LEU A 46 1.23 -2.86 -6.76
N PHE A 47 1.33 -2.36 -5.55
CA PHE A 47 2.29 -2.82 -4.54
C PHE A 47 1.59 -2.89 -3.18
N VAL A 48 1.53 -4.07 -2.58
CA VAL A 48 0.87 -4.26 -1.29
C VAL A 48 1.45 -5.46 -0.56
N ASP A 49 1.45 -5.41 0.78
CA ASP A 49 1.79 -6.55 1.63
C ASP A 49 0.72 -6.75 2.71
N LEU A 50 -0.13 -7.75 2.52
CA LEU A 50 -1.23 -8.10 3.40
C LEU A 50 -0.93 -9.34 4.27
N ARG A 51 0.31 -9.80 4.33
CA ARG A 51 0.67 -11.04 5.04
C ARG A 51 0.36 -11.01 6.52
N LYS A 52 0.40 -9.83 7.16
CA LYS A 52 0.13 -9.72 8.60
C LYS A 52 -1.25 -10.26 9.02
N THR A 53 -2.28 -10.06 8.21
CA THR A 53 -3.65 -10.52 8.49
C THR A 53 -3.98 -11.90 7.94
N HIS A 54 -3.07 -12.50 7.19
CA HIS A 54 -3.28 -13.79 6.54
C HIS A 54 -2.35 -14.89 7.09
N LEU A 55 -1.75 -14.65 8.24
CA LEU A 55 -1.14 -15.71 9.03
C LEU A 55 -2.25 -16.65 9.53
N PRO A 56 -2.04 -17.98 9.58
CA PRO A 56 -3.09 -18.97 9.88
C PRO A 56 -3.87 -18.71 11.19
N HIS A 57 -3.33 -17.96 12.11
CA HIS A 57 -3.98 -17.64 13.39
C HIS A 57 -4.25 -16.14 13.61
N ALA A 58 -3.87 -15.26 12.70
CA ALA A 58 -4.03 -13.81 12.87
C ALA A 58 -5.51 -13.35 12.91
N ILE A 59 -6.40 -14.02 12.18
CA ILE A 59 -7.84 -13.70 12.16
C ILE A 59 -8.49 -13.90 13.54
N ASN A 60 -8.06 -14.87 14.31
CA ASN A 60 -8.63 -15.15 15.64
C ASN A 60 -8.24 -14.10 16.68
N VAL A 61 -7.08 -13.49 16.53
CA VAL A 61 -6.58 -12.42 17.43
C VAL A 61 -7.40 -11.15 17.27
N GLU A 62 -7.81 -10.83 16.06
CA GLU A 62 -8.58 -9.63 15.75
C GLU A 62 -10.03 -9.65 16.22
N LEU A 63 -10.70 -10.79 16.06
CA LEU A 63 -12.12 -10.96 16.41
C LEU A 63 -12.35 -10.97 17.93
N GLU A 64 -11.33 -11.25 18.73
CA GLU A 64 -11.42 -11.36 20.19
C GLU A 64 -10.96 -10.08 20.92
N GLY A 65 -10.53 -9.02 20.21
CA GLY A 65 -10.06 -7.78 20.82
C GLY A 65 -8.82 -7.95 21.69
N ARG A 66 -8.02 -8.97 21.45
CA ARG A 66 -6.78 -9.24 22.18
C ARG A 66 -5.65 -8.41 21.61
N THR A 67 -4.84 -7.83 22.49
CA THR A 67 -3.58 -7.13 22.17
C THR A 67 -2.37 -8.07 22.20
N GLU A 68 -2.57 -9.36 21.90
CA GLU A 68 -1.49 -10.32 21.88
C GLU A 68 -0.60 -10.17 20.64
N PRO A 69 0.71 -10.49 20.75
CA PRO A 69 1.63 -10.34 19.62
C PRO A 69 1.17 -11.21 18.44
N ILE A 70 1.26 -10.64 17.25
CA ILE A 70 1.07 -11.39 16.00
C ILE A 70 2.02 -12.58 16.03
N LEU A 71 1.50 -13.79 15.84
CA LEU A 71 2.30 -15.01 15.81
C LEU A 71 3.44 -14.86 14.78
N THR A 72 4.62 -15.27 15.17
CA THR A 72 5.76 -15.35 14.27
C THR A 72 5.72 -16.66 13.49
N THR A 73 6.47 -16.74 12.39
CA THR A 73 6.58 -18.01 11.63
C THR A 73 7.22 -19.14 12.45
N GLU A 74 7.89 -18.82 13.55
CA GLU A 74 8.48 -19.79 14.49
C GLU A 74 7.41 -20.59 15.25
N ASP A 75 6.20 -20.06 15.37
CA ASP A 75 5.07 -20.68 16.05
C ASP A 75 4.33 -21.72 15.19
N PHE A 76 4.70 -21.85 13.91
CA PHE A 76 3.99 -22.75 12.99
C PHE A 76 4.57 -24.16 12.96
N PRO A 77 3.70 -25.20 12.94
CA PRO A 77 4.13 -26.54 12.55
C PRO A 77 4.81 -26.53 11.18
N ALA A 78 5.85 -27.34 10.99
CA ALA A 78 6.61 -27.38 9.74
C ALA A 78 5.75 -27.62 8.49
N THR A 79 4.64 -28.35 8.61
CA THR A 79 3.68 -28.59 7.54
C THR A 79 2.90 -27.34 7.14
N GLU A 80 2.51 -26.52 8.11
CA GLU A 80 1.81 -25.26 7.86
C GLU A 80 2.77 -24.20 7.32
N LEU A 81 3.99 -24.15 7.85
CA LEU A 81 5.04 -23.29 7.36
C LEU A 81 5.37 -23.59 5.88
N ALA A 82 5.45 -24.86 5.48
CA ALA A 82 5.68 -25.25 4.11
C ALA A 82 4.56 -24.77 3.15
N VAL A 83 3.31 -24.75 3.61
CA VAL A 83 2.18 -24.18 2.84
C VAL A 83 2.29 -22.67 2.77
N TYR A 84 2.60 -22.02 3.89
CA TYR A 84 2.73 -20.57 3.96
C TYR A 84 3.85 -20.02 3.05
N GLU A 85 4.99 -20.70 3.02
CA GLU A 85 6.14 -20.28 2.20
C GLU A 85 6.05 -20.68 0.73
N ALA A 86 5.04 -21.48 0.36
CA ALA A 86 4.88 -21.94 -1.02
C ALA A 86 4.60 -20.75 -1.97
N LYS A 87 5.07 -20.91 -3.22
CA LYS A 87 4.63 -20.04 -4.31
C LYS A 87 3.26 -20.50 -4.83
N VAL A 88 2.42 -19.53 -5.23
CA VAL A 88 1.14 -19.83 -5.89
C VAL A 88 1.42 -20.52 -7.22
N GLN A 89 0.80 -21.69 -7.43
CA GLN A 89 0.92 -22.50 -8.63
C GLN A 89 -0.34 -23.33 -8.83
N LEU A 90 -0.51 -23.96 -10.00
CA LEU A 90 -1.73 -24.72 -10.30
C LEU A 90 -2.06 -25.78 -9.25
N GLY A 91 -1.06 -26.43 -8.67
CA GLY A 91 -1.25 -27.49 -7.67
C GLY A 91 -1.83 -27.02 -6.33
N ASN A 92 -1.62 -25.75 -5.96
CA ASN A 92 -2.11 -25.16 -4.72
C ASN A 92 -3.08 -23.98 -4.93
N LEU A 93 -3.50 -23.75 -6.18
CA LEU A 93 -4.37 -22.62 -6.54
C LEU A 93 -5.72 -22.66 -5.80
N HIS A 94 -6.21 -23.83 -5.45
CA HIS A 94 -7.43 -23.98 -4.66
C HIS A 94 -7.27 -23.36 -3.26
N ILE A 95 -6.10 -23.52 -2.63
CA ILE A 95 -5.79 -22.90 -1.33
C ILE A 95 -5.78 -21.38 -1.43
N ALA A 96 -5.10 -20.84 -2.45
CA ALA A 96 -5.03 -19.39 -2.68
C ALA A 96 -6.43 -18.78 -2.94
N ARG A 97 -7.29 -19.46 -3.72
CA ARG A 97 -8.66 -19.00 -4.03
C ARG A 97 -9.60 -19.03 -2.82
N GLU A 98 -9.35 -19.88 -1.87
CA GLU A 98 -10.11 -19.94 -0.60
C GLU A 98 -9.52 -19.02 0.48
N MET A 99 -8.68 -18.07 0.10
CA MET A 99 -7.99 -17.16 1.03
C MET A 99 -7.11 -17.91 2.05
N GLY A 100 -6.58 -19.07 1.65
CA GLY A 100 -5.69 -19.87 2.50
C GLY A 100 -4.30 -19.26 2.66
N PRO A 101 -3.51 -19.71 3.63
CA PRO A 101 -2.32 -19.04 4.13
C PRO A 101 -1.10 -19.26 3.23
N ILE A 102 -1.16 -18.89 1.96
CA ILE A 102 0.01 -18.85 1.06
C ILE A 102 0.50 -17.40 1.01
N ALA A 103 1.65 -17.10 1.63
CA ALA A 103 2.19 -15.74 1.73
C ALA A 103 2.34 -15.03 0.38
N ASP A 104 2.69 -15.77 -0.66
CA ASP A 104 2.84 -15.27 -2.03
C ASP A 104 1.53 -14.68 -2.60
N ASN A 105 0.37 -15.16 -2.16
CA ASN A 105 -0.94 -14.67 -2.58
C ASN A 105 -1.29 -13.28 -2.02
N TYR A 106 -0.56 -12.82 -1.03
CA TYR A 106 -0.84 -11.57 -0.28
C TYR A 106 0.20 -10.48 -0.49
N VAL A 107 1.08 -10.66 -1.46
CA VAL A 107 2.16 -9.70 -1.76
C VAL A 107 2.20 -9.38 -3.23
N LEU A 108 2.13 -8.08 -3.54
CA LEU A 108 2.46 -7.52 -4.84
C LEU A 108 3.70 -6.64 -4.65
N ALA A 109 4.83 -7.01 -5.23
CA ALA A 109 6.11 -6.32 -5.01
C ALA A 109 7.02 -6.26 -6.26
N ASP A 110 6.60 -6.84 -7.38
CA ASP A 110 7.40 -6.93 -8.60
C ASP A 110 7.00 -5.83 -9.58
N GLU A 111 7.93 -4.91 -9.89
CA GLU A 111 7.70 -3.78 -10.79
C GLU A 111 7.45 -4.19 -12.24
N ASP A 112 8.07 -5.28 -12.70
CA ASP A 112 7.89 -5.75 -14.07
C ASP A 112 6.51 -6.37 -14.24
N VAL A 113 6.05 -7.12 -13.25
CA VAL A 113 4.69 -7.65 -13.21
C VAL A 113 3.69 -6.51 -13.14
N ALA A 114 3.85 -5.57 -12.20
CA ALA A 114 2.95 -4.43 -12.04
C ALA A 114 2.84 -3.60 -13.34
N ALA A 115 3.98 -3.29 -13.98
CA ALA A 115 3.99 -2.54 -15.23
C ALA A 115 3.31 -3.30 -16.37
N LYS A 116 3.53 -4.61 -16.48
CA LYS A 116 2.93 -5.45 -17.50
C LYS A 116 1.41 -5.54 -17.34
N GLU A 117 0.95 -5.82 -16.12
CA GLU A 117 -0.48 -5.97 -15.82
C GLU A 117 -1.24 -4.65 -16.08
N ILE A 118 -0.72 -3.52 -15.61
CA ILE A 118 -1.42 -2.25 -15.78
C ILE A 118 -1.38 -1.71 -17.22
N LEU A 119 -0.46 -2.18 -18.07
CA LEU A 119 -0.45 -1.86 -19.49
C LEU A 119 -1.70 -2.38 -20.23
N GLU A 120 -2.32 -3.46 -19.76
CA GLU A 120 -3.58 -3.95 -20.33
C GLU A 120 -4.69 -2.88 -20.19
N PHE A 121 -4.79 -2.24 -19.04
CA PHE A 121 -5.71 -1.13 -18.83
C PHE A 121 -5.40 0.04 -19.77
N LYS A 122 -4.13 0.40 -19.92
CA LYS A 122 -3.72 1.45 -20.88
C LYS A 122 -4.10 1.10 -22.32
N ASN A 123 -3.88 -0.13 -22.73
CA ASN A 123 -4.19 -0.58 -24.10
C ASN A 123 -5.70 -0.51 -24.42
N LEU A 124 -6.53 -0.56 -23.38
CA LEU A 124 -7.98 -0.38 -23.47
C LEU A 124 -8.42 1.09 -23.37
N GLY A 125 -7.49 2.04 -23.37
CA GLY A 125 -7.77 3.49 -23.32
C GLY A 125 -7.70 4.08 -21.91
N GLY A 126 -7.24 3.32 -20.92
CA GLY A 126 -7.02 3.81 -19.56
C GLY A 126 -5.95 4.89 -19.46
N SER A 127 -6.10 5.80 -18.53
CA SER A 127 -5.24 6.97 -18.38
C SER A 127 -4.69 7.14 -16.95
N THR A 128 -5.51 6.86 -15.94
CA THR A 128 -5.16 7.12 -14.54
C THR A 128 -5.53 5.93 -13.65
N VAL A 129 -4.68 5.67 -12.67
CA VAL A 129 -4.89 4.67 -11.62
C VAL A 129 -4.78 5.35 -10.26
N VAL A 130 -5.78 5.15 -9.41
CA VAL A 130 -5.72 5.52 -8.00
C VAL A 130 -5.29 4.29 -7.22
N GLU A 131 -4.09 4.33 -6.73
CA GLU A 131 -3.45 3.27 -5.96
C GLU A 131 -3.62 3.55 -4.48
N VAL A 132 -4.41 2.72 -3.80
CA VAL A 132 -4.91 3.02 -2.44
C VAL A 132 -4.12 2.35 -1.32
N THR A 133 -2.95 1.80 -1.61
CA THR A 133 -2.08 1.22 -0.58
C THR A 133 -1.61 2.30 0.39
N SER A 134 -2.09 2.21 1.62
CA SER A 134 -1.85 3.19 2.67
C SER A 134 -0.62 2.86 3.53
N ILE A 135 -0.39 3.69 4.54
CA ILE A 135 0.68 3.50 5.53
C ILE A 135 0.51 2.13 6.22
N GLY A 136 1.61 1.39 6.34
CA GLY A 136 1.64 0.06 6.95
C GLY A 136 1.46 -1.11 5.97
N LEU A 137 0.90 -0.87 4.78
CA LEU A 137 0.72 -1.88 3.73
C LEU A 137 1.91 -1.97 2.75
N LYS A 138 3.05 -1.39 3.11
CA LYS A 138 4.26 -1.31 2.27
C LYS A 138 4.05 -0.56 0.95
N ARG A 139 3.33 0.58 0.99
CA ARG A 139 3.27 1.48 -0.16
C ARG A 139 4.67 1.77 -0.71
N ALA A 140 4.80 1.81 -2.04
CA ALA A 140 6.08 1.87 -2.73
C ALA A 140 6.15 3.07 -3.71
N PRO A 141 6.29 4.33 -3.22
CA PRO A 141 6.20 5.53 -4.05
C PRO A 141 7.21 5.54 -5.19
N GLU A 142 8.46 5.18 -4.95
CA GLU A 142 9.50 5.12 -5.98
C GLU A 142 9.20 4.09 -7.08
N SER A 143 8.70 2.92 -6.69
CA SER A 143 8.29 1.88 -7.65
C SER A 143 7.09 2.32 -8.48
N MET A 144 6.11 2.99 -7.86
CA MET A 144 4.97 3.56 -8.58
C MET A 144 5.38 4.64 -9.56
N ARG A 145 6.33 5.50 -9.20
CA ARG A 145 6.89 6.50 -10.11
C ARG A 145 7.51 5.82 -11.32
N ARG A 146 8.39 4.81 -11.12
CA ARG A 146 9.01 4.07 -12.23
C ARG A 146 7.98 3.34 -13.11
N VAL A 147 6.96 2.73 -12.51
CA VAL A 147 5.85 2.11 -13.27
C VAL A 147 5.09 3.16 -14.08
N SER A 148 4.79 4.32 -13.48
CA SER A 148 4.15 5.45 -14.19
C SER A 148 5.00 5.94 -15.36
N GLU A 149 6.31 6.09 -15.19
CA GLU A 149 7.24 6.49 -16.26
C GLU A 149 7.30 5.46 -17.40
N ARG A 150 7.36 4.17 -17.07
CA ARG A 150 7.43 3.06 -18.03
C ARG A 150 6.15 2.89 -18.82
N THR A 151 5.00 3.06 -18.19
CA THR A 151 3.68 2.82 -18.82
C THR A 151 3.07 4.08 -19.41
N GLY A 152 3.48 5.25 -18.93
CA GLY A 152 2.87 6.53 -19.27
C GLY A 152 1.48 6.74 -18.67
N LEU A 153 1.03 5.87 -17.73
CA LEU A 153 -0.18 6.06 -16.94
C LEU A 153 0.07 7.07 -15.83
N ASN A 154 -0.94 7.85 -15.51
CA ASN A 154 -0.94 8.63 -14.29
C ASN A 154 -1.22 7.69 -13.10
N ILE A 155 -0.44 7.79 -12.03
CA ILE A 155 -0.68 7.05 -10.79
C ILE A 155 -0.85 8.06 -9.67
N VAL A 156 -2.00 8.02 -9.01
CA VAL A 156 -2.32 8.82 -7.83
C VAL A 156 -2.21 7.92 -6.61
N MET A 157 -1.41 8.30 -5.63
CA MET A 157 -1.24 7.51 -4.42
C MET A 157 -2.28 7.85 -3.36
N GLY A 158 -2.73 6.83 -2.64
CA GLY A 158 -3.52 6.98 -1.42
C GLY A 158 -2.66 7.40 -0.22
N THR A 159 -3.32 7.97 0.78
CA THR A 159 -2.74 8.26 2.09
C THR A 159 -3.66 7.80 3.21
N GLY A 160 -3.19 7.88 4.45
CA GLY A 160 -3.93 7.46 5.63
C GLY A 160 -3.50 6.08 6.12
N TYR A 161 -4.31 5.52 7.02
CA TYR A 161 -4.01 4.28 7.72
C TYR A 161 -5.07 3.23 7.38
N TYR A 162 -4.66 1.98 7.35
CA TYR A 162 -5.55 0.86 7.11
C TYR A 162 -6.08 0.31 8.45
N HIS A 163 -6.14 -0.98 8.56
CA HIS A 163 -6.60 -1.71 9.73
C HIS A 163 -5.57 -1.66 10.89
N SER A 164 -6.01 -1.76 12.14
CA SER A 164 -5.17 -1.63 13.33
C SER A 164 -3.91 -2.50 13.33
N VAL A 165 -3.99 -3.73 12.80
CA VAL A 165 -2.83 -4.64 12.65
C VAL A 165 -1.69 -4.03 11.82
N TYR A 166 -2.02 -3.13 10.89
CA TYR A 166 -1.06 -2.46 10.02
C TYR A 166 -0.64 -1.08 10.50
N HIS A 167 -1.19 -0.63 11.64
CA HIS A 167 -0.80 0.65 12.20
C HIS A 167 0.68 0.67 12.58
N PRO A 168 1.35 1.83 12.50
CA PRO A 168 2.66 2.04 13.09
C PRO A 168 2.65 1.72 14.59
N GLU A 169 3.78 1.27 15.12
CA GLU A 169 3.90 0.91 16.55
C GLU A 169 3.68 2.12 17.49
N ASP A 170 3.87 3.34 16.99
CA ASP A 170 3.68 4.59 17.73
C ASP A 170 2.28 5.21 17.54
N MET A 171 1.32 4.48 16.95
CA MET A 171 -0.01 5.02 16.63
C MET A 171 -0.74 5.56 17.86
N ASP A 172 -0.69 4.84 18.98
CA ASP A 172 -1.40 5.20 20.21
C ASP A 172 -0.76 6.40 20.94
N ASP A 173 0.51 6.71 20.63
CA ASP A 173 1.24 7.86 21.17
C ASP A 173 1.07 9.14 20.31
N ARG A 174 0.40 9.03 19.16
CA ARG A 174 0.26 10.11 18.19
C ARG A 174 -1.01 10.90 18.41
N THR A 175 -0.88 12.22 18.34
CA THR A 175 -2.03 13.13 18.41
C THR A 175 -2.79 13.18 17.06
N VAL A 176 -4.06 13.58 17.12
CA VAL A 176 -4.87 13.85 15.92
C VAL A 176 -4.20 14.90 15.02
N GLU A 177 -3.52 15.89 15.59
CA GLU A 177 -2.81 16.92 14.84
C GLU A 177 -1.63 16.30 14.05
N GLU A 178 -0.84 15.44 14.67
CA GLU A 178 0.27 14.74 14.01
C GLU A 178 -0.21 13.87 12.85
N LEU A 179 -1.28 13.09 13.06
CA LEU A 179 -1.86 12.25 12.02
C LEU A 179 -2.43 13.10 10.87
N THR A 180 -3.10 14.21 11.20
CA THR A 180 -3.64 15.15 10.21
C THR A 180 -2.51 15.75 9.37
N ASN A 181 -1.43 16.21 10.01
CA ASN A 181 -0.30 16.82 9.32
C ASN A 181 0.40 15.84 8.37
N GLU A 182 0.53 14.56 8.75
CA GLU A 182 1.08 13.54 7.87
C GLU A 182 0.21 13.31 6.64
N ILE A 183 -1.11 13.14 6.82
CA ILE A 183 -2.06 12.96 5.71
C ILE A 183 -2.06 14.18 4.78
N VAL A 184 -2.08 15.38 5.34
CA VAL A 184 -2.04 16.62 4.55
C VAL A 184 -0.72 16.73 3.78
N ALA A 185 0.42 16.39 4.40
CA ALA A 185 1.71 16.39 3.72
C ALA A 185 1.71 15.43 2.52
N ASP A 186 1.21 14.21 2.70
CA ASP A 186 1.09 13.24 1.61
C ASP A 186 0.23 13.74 0.44
N ILE A 187 -0.85 14.49 0.74
CA ILE A 187 -1.77 15.01 -0.29
C ILE A 187 -1.16 16.20 -1.04
N VAL A 188 -0.43 17.08 -0.36
CA VAL A 188 -0.01 18.38 -0.95
C VAL A 188 1.44 18.42 -1.39
N THR A 189 2.30 17.57 -0.82
CA THR A 189 3.73 17.49 -1.13
C THR A 189 4.15 16.13 -1.68
N GLY A 190 3.26 15.14 -1.61
CA GLY A 190 3.50 13.77 -2.05
C GLY A 190 4.12 12.87 -0.99
N VAL A 191 4.01 11.57 -1.22
CA VAL A 191 4.53 10.51 -0.35
C VAL A 191 6.03 10.35 -0.59
N GLY A 192 6.83 10.37 0.48
CA GLY A 192 8.29 10.35 0.32
C GLY A 192 8.76 11.64 -0.37
N ASP A 193 9.76 11.55 -1.23
CA ASP A 193 10.28 12.67 -2.03
C ASP A 193 9.84 12.56 -3.50
N THR A 194 8.70 11.91 -3.75
CA THR A 194 8.21 11.61 -5.10
C THR A 194 7.16 12.59 -5.62
N GLY A 195 6.75 13.56 -4.83
CA GLY A 195 5.76 14.57 -5.19
C GLY A 195 6.29 15.76 -5.98
#